data_1d02e7a69c8849cb5c720e24283acf14
#
_entry.id   1d02e7a69c8849cb5c720e24283acf14
#
_cell.length_a   1.000
_cell.length_b   1.000
_cell.length_c   1.000
_cell.angle_alpha   90.00
_cell.angle_beta   90.00
_cell.angle_gamma   90.00
#
_symmetry.space_group_name_H-M   'P 1'
#
loop_
_entity.id
_entity.type
_entity.pdbx_description
1 polymer ?
#
loop_
_entity_poly.entity_id
_entity_poly.type
_entity_poly.pdbx_seq_one_letter_code
_entity_poly.pdbx_strand_id
1 'polypeptide(L)'
;MKIVFCGGGALGSHALFLARDLEHELAVIDFDRVETKNLASQWFVKQMIGKNKATSLKMQLLNFYDVKLQDYTVKLTALNADAILGPADLIVECLDNAEGRRVVQNYVRSKHKSCVHAGLAANGEFGVVRWDKDFVIDEESAAGQATCEGRGFLPLILRVSSALVASLEFFLADSCEVNWNVSPRNADSF
;
A
#
# COMPACT_ATOMS: atom_id res chain seq x y z
N MET A 1 -4.72 -15.22 -8.61
CA MET A 1 -5.28 -13.86 -8.73
C MET A 1 -4.13 -12.88 -8.94
N LYS A 2 -4.40 -11.73 -9.57
CA LYS A 2 -3.44 -10.63 -9.69
C LYS A 2 -3.79 -9.53 -8.70
N ILE A 3 -2.85 -9.20 -7.80
CA ILE A 3 -3.00 -8.18 -6.75
C ILE A 3 -2.10 -6.99 -7.11
N VAL A 4 -2.71 -5.80 -7.25
CA VAL A 4 -1.98 -4.58 -7.61
C VAL A 4 -1.94 -3.62 -6.42
N PHE A 5 -0.72 -3.32 -5.96
CA PHE A 5 -0.47 -2.35 -4.90
C PHE A 5 -0.28 -0.95 -5.51
N CYS A 6 -1.12 -0.02 -5.13
CA CYS A 6 -1.01 1.40 -5.47
C CYS A 6 -0.24 2.12 -4.35
N GLY A 7 1.02 2.44 -4.63
CA GLY A 7 1.94 3.04 -3.67
C GLY A 7 2.91 2.02 -3.04
N GLY A 8 4.21 2.26 -3.20
CA GLY A 8 5.33 1.51 -2.61
C GLY A 8 6.01 2.27 -1.46
N GLY A 9 5.27 3.15 -0.78
CA GLY A 9 5.74 3.95 0.35
C GLY A 9 5.81 3.16 1.67
N ALA A 10 5.55 3.82 2.79
CA ALA A 10 5.67 3.21 4.13
C ALA A 10 4.81 1.95 4.27
N LEU A 11 3.51 2.04 4.00
CA LEU A 11 2.61 0.88 4.12
C LEU A 11 2.84 -0.13 3.00
N GLY A 12 2.83 0.32 1.73
CA GLY A 12 2.90 -0.58 0.59
C GLY A 12 4.20 -1.37 0.49
N SER A 13 5.35 -0.78 0.84
CA SER A 13 6.63 -1.50 0.80
C SER A 13 6.69 -2.64 1.82
N HIS A 14 6.21 -2.41 3.04
CA HIS A 14 6.14 -3.43 4.08
C HIS A 14 5.03 -4.46 3.80
N ALA A 15 3.88 -4.04 3.29
CA ALA A 15 2.80 -4.96 2.92
C ALA A 15 3.24 -5.90 1.79
N LEU A 16 3.95 -5.40 0.76
CA LEU A 16 4.53 -6.24 -0.30
C LEU A 16 5.55 -7.25 0.24
N PHE A 17 6.39 -6.82 1.19
CA PHE A 17 7.32 -7.73 1.86
C PHE A 17 6.58 -8.85 2.61
N LEU A 18 5.51 -8.51 3.34
CA LEU A 18 4.71 -9.49 4.08
C LEU A 18 3.89 -10.39 3.16
N ALA A 19 3.39 -9.86 2.04
CA ALA A 19 2.58 -10.60 1.06
C ALA A 19 3.40 -11.47 0.09
N ARG A 20 4.73 -11.53 0.22
CA ARG A 20 5.63 -12.22 -0.72
C ARG A 20 5.42 -13.73 -0.82
N ASP A 21 4.83 -14.33 0.21
CA ASP A 21 4.53 -15.76 0.28
C ASP A 21 3.06 -16.09 -0.07
N LEU A 22 2.26 -15.08 -0.38
CA LEU A 22 0.97 -15.31 -1.03
C LEU A 22 1.23 -15.86 -2.43
N GLU A 23 0.69 -17.02 -2.75
CA GLU A 23 0.86 -17.68 -4.06
C GLU A 23 0.03 -17.00 -5.18
N HIS A 24 0.27 -15.68 -5.35
CA HIS A 24 -0.48 -14.82 -6.29
C HIS A 24 0.47 -13.92 -7.10
N GLU A 25 0.00 -13.43 -8.23
CA GLU A 25 0.73 -12.47 -9.03
C GLU A 25 0.69 -11.09 -8.34
N LEU A 26 1.86 -10.58 -7.96
CA LEU A 26 1.99 -9.29 -7.32
C LEU A 26 2.46 -8.22 -8.32
N ALA A 27 1.86 -7.05 -8.23
CA ALA A 27 2.28 -5.87 -8.96
C ALA A 27 2.30 -4.64 -8.06
N VAL A 28 3.15 -3.65 -8.36
CA VAL A 28 3.20 -2.37 -7.66
C VAL A 28 3.29 -1.21 -8.63
N ILE A 29 2.55 -0.14 -8.35
CA ILE A 29 2.70 1.13 -9.05
C ILE A 29 3.21 2.20 -8.08
N ASP A 30 4.35 2.81 -8.42
CA ASP A 30 4.93 3.94 -7.71
C ASP A 30 5.89 4.68 -8.64
N PHE A 31 5.70 6.00 -8.79
CA PHE A 31 6.54 6.82 -9.67
C PHE A 31 7.71 7.49 -8.93
N ASP A 32 7.69 7.49 -7.61
CA ASP A 32 8.69 8.14 -6.77
C ASP A 32 10.04 7.44 -6.80
N ARG A 33 11.05 8.18 -6.35
CA ARG A 33 12.39 7.65 -6.10
C ARG A 33 12.63 7.46 -4.62
N VAL A 34 13.47 6.48 -4.29
CA VAL A 34 13.92 6.25 -2.93
C VAL A 34 14.83 7.41 -2.49
N GLU A 35 14.49 8.03 -1.37
CA GLU A 35 15.25 9.10 -0.74
C GLU A 35 15.83 8.64 0.60
N THR A 36 16.84 9.35 1.11
CA THR A 36 17.47 9.03 2.41
C THR A 36 16.44 9.00 3.55
N LYS A 37 15.46 9.92 3.55
CA LYS A 37 14.40 9.97 4.56
C LYS A 37 13.53 8.71 4.59
N ASN A 38 13.38 8.03 3.45
CA ASN A 38 12.55 6.83 3.35
C ASN A 38 13.14 5.62 4.10
N LEU A 39 14.46 5.58 4.30
CA LEU A 39 15.12 4.45 4.97
C LEU A 39 14.69 4.25 6.42
N ALA A 40 14.11 5.27 7.06
CA ALA A 40 13.68 5.19 8.45
C ALA A 40 12.31 4.49 8.62
N SER A 41 11.48 4.47 7.57
CA SER A 41 10.07 4.07 7.66
C SER A 41 9.58 3.17 6.53
N GLN A 42 10.36 3.02 5.46
CA GLN A 42 10.00 2.24 4.27
C GLN A 42 10.99 1.08 4.10
N TRP A 43 10.55 0.02 3.47
CA TRP A 43 11.37 -1.18 3.28
C TRP A 43 12.34 -1.02 2.10
N PHE A 44 13.32 -0.12 2.28
CA PHE A 44 14.40 0.13 1.32
C PHE A 44 15.76 0.08 2.00
N VAL A 45 16.78 -0.22 1.21
CA VAL A 45 18.18 -0.22 1.65
C VAL A 45 18.95 0.94 1.00
N LYS A 46 20.07 1.35 1.63
CA LYS A 46 20.87 2.51 1.22
C LYS A 46 21.27 2.48 -0.26
N GLN A 47 21.53 1.30 -0.83
CA GLN A 47 21.92 1.10 -2.23
C GLN A 47 20.81 1.43 -3.24
N MET A 48 19.59 1.65 -2.76
CA MET A 48 18.43 2.00 -3.60
C MET A 48 18.16 3.49 -3.70
N ILE A 49 18.85 4.31 -2.90
CA ILE A 49 18.69 5.78 -2.97
C ILE A 49 18.88 6.25 -4.41
N GLY A 50 17.92 7.05 -4.89
CA GLY A 50 17.86 7.59 -6.25
C GLY A 50 17.18 6.70 -7.28
N LYS A 51 16.98 5.40 -6.99
CA LYS A 51 16.23 4.48 -7.88
C LYS A 51 14.72 4.65 -7.69
N ASN A 52 13.92 4.30 -8.69
CA ASN A 52 12.48 4.28 -8.56
C ASN A 52 12.03 3.27 -7.48
N LYS A 53 11.00 3.60 -6.69
CA LYS A 53 10.51 2.77 -5.58
C LYS A 53 9.97 1.43 -6.06
N ALA A 54 9.11 1.41 -7.09
CA ALA A 54 8.53 0.17 -7.61
C ALA A 54 9.61 -0.79 -8.14
N THR A 55 10.57 -0.27 -8.93
CA THR A 55 11.70 -1.07 -9.41
C THR A 55 12.59 -1.55 -8.27
N SER A 56 12.79 -0.74 -7.23
CA SER A 56 13.57 -1.13 -6.05
C SER A 56 12.92 -2.30 -5.30
N LEU A 57 11.62 -2.26 -5.10
CA LEU A 57 10.86 -3.36 -4.46
C LEU A 57 10.94 -4.64 -5.28
N LYS A 58 10.78 -4.54 -6.61
CA LYS A 58 10.95 -5.69 -7.53
C LYS A 58 12.32 -6.33 -7.38
N MET A 59 13.39 -5.52 -7.38
CA MET A 59 14.75 -6.03 -7.23
C MET A 59 14.99 -6.67 -5.86
N GLN A 60 14.45 -6.09 -4.76
CA GLN A 60 14.59 -6.67 -3.43
C GLN A 60 13.87 -8.02 -3.33
N LEU A 61 12.63 -8.10 -3.76
CA LEU A 61 11.84 -9.33 -3.70
C LEU A 61 12.48 -10.43 -4.56
N LEU A 62 12.92 -10.09 -5.77
CA LEU A 62 13.60 -11.06 -6.64
C LEU A 62 14.93 -11.54 -6.07
N ASN A 63 15.80 -10.62 -5.63
CA ASN A 63 17.17 -10.97 -5.24
C ASN A 63 17.26 -11.69 -3.89
N PHE A 64 16.34 -11.41 -2.96
CA PHE A 64 16.41 -12.00 -1.61
C PHE A 64 15.44 -13.16 -1.40
N TYR A 65 14.36 -13.25 -2.20
CA TYR A 65 13.29 -14.22 -1.96
C TYR A 65 12.84 -14.98 -3.20
N ASP A 66 13.44 -14.70 -4.38
CA ASP A 66 13.05 -15.27 -5.68
C ASP A 66 11.56 -15.01 -6.04
N VAL A 67 11.00 -13.92 -5.51
CA VAL A 67 9.62 -13.52 -5.75
C VAL A 67 9.55 -12.52 -6.90
N LYS A 68 8.76 -12.84 -7.90
CA LYS A 68 8.52 -11.97 -9.07
C LYS A 68 7.48 -10.91 -8.75
N LEU A 69 7.84 -9.63 -8.93
CA LEU A 69 6.96 -8.50 -8.80
C LEU A 69 6.89 -7.73 -10.12
N GLN A 70 5.70 -7.44 -10.62
CA GLN A 70 5.55 -6.53 -11.76
C GLN A 70 5.62 -5.08 -11.26
N ASP A 71 6.46 -4.25 -11.87
CA ASP A 71 6.63 -2.84 -11.51
C ASP A 71 6.07 -1.89 -12.56
N TYR A 72 5.32 -0.88 -12.11
CA TYR A 72 4.87 0.26 -12.91
C TYR A 72 5.47 1.54 -12.33
N THR A 73 6.36 2.20 -13.10
CA THR A 73 7.16 3.35 -12.65
C THR A 73 6.54 4.68 -13.06
N VAL A 74 5.23 4.74 -13.15
CA VAL A 74 4.47 5.91 -13.62
C VAL A 74 3.51 6.40 -12.55
N LYS A 75 3.15 7.69 -12.58
CA LYS A 75 2.08 8.22 -11.74
C LYS A 75 0.75 7.62 -12.17
N LEU A 76 -0.02 7.08 -11.23
CA LEU A 76 -1.37 6.62 -11.48
C LEU A 76 -2.29 7.82 -11.71
N THR A 77 -3.01 7.79 -12.81
CA THR A 77 -3.95 8.84 -13.23
C THR A 77 -5.22 8.19 -13.79
N ALA A 78 -6.29 8.97 -13.93
CA ALA A 78 -7.51 8.49 -14.58
C ALA A 78 -7.28 7.98 -16.02
N LEU A 79 -6.27 8.52 -16.72
CA LEU A 79 -5.97 8.14 -18.11
C LEU A 79 -5.30 6.76 -18.24
N ASN A 80 -4.52 6.34 -17.25
CA ASN A 80 -3.80 5.06 -17.28
C ASN A 80 -4.36 4.01 -16.33
N ALA A 81 -5.35 4.37 -15.50
CA ALA A 81 -5.92 3.48 -14.50
C ALA A 81 -6.47 2.18 -15.12
N ASP A 82 -7.18 2.25 -16.23
CA ASP A 82 -7.75 1.06 -16.88
C ASP A 82 -6.67 0.10 -17.40
N ALA A 83 -5.58 0.63 -17.94
CA ALA A 83 -4.48 -0.20 -18.44
C ALA A 83 -3.71 -0.89 -17.30
N ILE A 84 -3.61 -0.28 -16.13
CA ILE A 84 -2.83 -0.78 -14.98
C ILE A 84 -3.69 -1.61 -14.03
N LEU A 85 -4.86 -1.10 -13.66
CA LEU A 85 -5.75 -1.71 -12.68
C LEU A 85 -6.79 -2.66 -13.32
N GLY A 86 -7.04 -2.54 -14.63
CA GLY A 86 -7.98 -3.40 -15.36
C GLY A 86 -7.69 -4.89 -15.22
N PRO A 87 -6.43 -5.32 -15.37
CA PRO A 87 -6.05 -6.73 -15.19
C PRO A 87 -6.04 -7.22 -13.73
N ALA A 88 -6.19 -6.33 -12.75
CA ALA A 88 -6.18 -6.71 -11.33
C ALA A 88 -7.47 -7.41 -10.93
N ASP A 89 -7.36 -8.49 -10.16
CA ASP A 89 -8.47 -9.10 -9.45
C ASP A 89 -8.74 -8.40 -8.11
N LEU A 90 -7.66 -7.92 -7.47
CA LEU A 90 -7.72 -7.20 -6.19
C LEU A 90 -6.76 -6.00 -6.23
N ILE A 91 -7.22 -4.87 -5.73
CA ILE A 91 -6.45 -3.62 -5.66
C ILE A 91 -6.19 -3.28 -4.19
N VAL A 92 -4.95 -2.94 -3.89
CA VAL A 92 -4.49 -2.50 -2.56
C VAL A 92 -4.04 -1.05 -2.66
N GLU A 93 -4.75 -0.14 -2.01
CA GLU A 93 -4.44 1.29 -2.04
C GLU A 93 -3.67 1.68 -0.78
N CYS A 94 -2.43 2.17 -0.98
CA CYS A 94 -1.50 2.62 0.05
C CYS A 94 -0.89 4.00 -0.27
N LEU A 95 -1.60 4.81 -1.07
CA LEU A 95 -1.13 6.16 -1.44
C LEU A 95 -1.28 7.11 -0.24
N ASP A 96 -0.42 8.11 -0.20
CA ASP A 96 -0.36 9.10 0.88
C ASP A 96 -1.01 10.45 0.53
N ASN A 97 -1.62 10.54 -0.65
CA ASN A 97 -2.24 11.77 -1.13
C ASN A 97 -3.68 11.56 -1.59
N ALA A 98 -4.55 12.53 -1.33
CA ALA A 98 -5.97 12.45 -1.64
C ALA A 98 -6.25 12.38 -3.15
N GLU A 99 -5.42 13.02 -4.00
CA GLU A 99 -5.59 12.96 -5.46
C GLU A 99 -5.48 11.51 -5.98
N GLY A 100 -4.39 10.82 -5.61
CA GLY A 100 -4.17 9.43 -6.00
C GLY A 100 -5.25 8.50 -5.46
N ARG A 101 -5.64 8.67 -4.19
CA ARG A 101 -6.73 7.92 -3.57
C ARG A 101 -8.06 8.08 -4.31
N ARG A 102 -8.41 9.31 -4.73
CA ARG A 102 -9.62 9.57 -5.54
C ARG A 102 -9.56 8.87 -6.89
N VAL A 103 -8.40 8.83 -7.54
CA VAL A 103 -8.23 8.10 -8.81
C VAL A 103 -8.53 6.61 -8.62
N VAL A 104 -7.94 5.97 -7.60
CA VAL A 104 -8.20 4.56 -7.28
C VAL A 104 -9.67 4.35 -6.96
N GLN A 105 -10.22 5.11 -6.01
CA GLN A 105 -11.59 4.93 -5.53
C GLN A 105 -12.64 5.12 -6.64
N ASN A 106 -12.50 6.16 -7.47
CA ASN A 106 -13.37 6.38 -8.61
C ASN A 106 -13.29 5.22 -9.62
N TYR A 107 -12.08 4.71 -9.86
CA TYR A 107 -11.87 3.60 -10.77
C TYR A 107 -12.54 2.32 -10.25
N VAL A 108 -12.26 1.91 -9.00
CA VAL A 108 -12.77 0.66 -8.44
C VAL A 108 -14.30 0.67 -8.34
N ARG A 109 -14.90 1.81 -7.98
CA ARG A 109 -16.35 1.98 -7.90
C ARG A 109 -17.00 1.93 -9.28
N SER A 110 -16.39 2.56 -10.30
CA SER A 110 -16.91 2.55 -11.66
C SER A 110 -16.82 1.18 -12.34
N LYS A 111 -15.84 0.35 -11.94
CA LYS A 111 -15.58 -0.97 -12.53
C LYS A 111 -16.00 -2.13 -11.62
N HIS A 112 -16.57 -1.84 -10.46
CA HIS A 112 -16.96 -2.84 -9.44
C HIS A 112 -15.81 -3.79 -9.08
N LYS A 113 -14.60 -3.23 -8.88
CA LYS A 113 -13.40 -3.96 -8.48
C LYS A 113 -13.28 -4.03 -6.96
N SER A 114 -12.82 -5.18 -6.45
CA SER A 114 -12.46 -5.30 -5.04
C SER A 114 -11.24 -4.45 -4.71
N CYS A 115 -11.35 -3.64 -3.65
CA CYS A 115 -10.28 -2.76 -3.21
C CYS A 115 -10.24 -2.65 -1.69
N VAL A 116 -9.04 -2.74 -1.13
CA VAL A 116 -8.75 -2.45 0.27
C VAL A 116 -7.79 -1.27 0.36
N HIS A 117 -8.10 -0.34 1.25
CA HIS A 117 -7.35 0.88 1.51
C HIS A 117 -6.62 0.78 2.84
N ALA A 118 -5.39 1.27 2.91
CA ALA A 118 -4.65 1.41 4.15
C ALA A 118 -4.17 2.85 4.35
N GLY A 119 -4.30 3.34 5.57
CA GLY A 119 -3.94 4.71 5.93
C GLY A 119 -3.32 4.81 7.31
N LEU A 120 -2.49 5.85 7.47
CA LEU A 120 -1.90 6.26 8.74
C LEU A 120 -2.39 7.66 9.08
N ALA A 121 -2.79 7.87 10.33
CA ALA A 121 -3.05 9.22 10.83
C ALA A 121 -1.76 10.04 10.84
N ALA A 122 -1.83 11.32 10.48
CA ALA A 122 -0.67 12.20 10.39
C ALA A 122 0.09 12.35 11.73
N ASN A 123 -0.61 12.20 12.87
CA ASN A 123 -0.03 12.25 14.20
C ASN A 123 0.62 10.92 14.66
N GLY A 124 0.50 9.85 13.88
CA GLY A 124 1.04 8.53 14.23
C GLY A 124 0.32 7.82 15.37
N GLU A 125 -0.88 8.24 15.75
CA GLU A 125 -1.64 7.64 16.86
C GLU A 125 -2.44 6.41 16.45
N PHE A 126 -2.81 6.32 15.16
CA PHE A 126 -3.53 5.17 14.64
C PHE A 126 -3.31 4.97 13.14
N GLY A 127 -3.72 3.81 12.67
CA GLY A 127 -3.87 3.50 11.25
C GLY A 127 -5.14 2.71 11.03
N VAL A 128 -5.56 2.62 9.79
CA VAL A 128 -6.78 1.92 9.38
C VAL A 128 -6.52 1.03 8.18
N VAL A 129 -7.27 -0.07 8.12
CA VAL A 129 -7.46 -0.87 6.90
C VAL A 129 -8.96 -0.92 6.64
N ARG A 130 -9.39 -0.52 5.45
CA ARG A 130 -10.81 -0.43 5.08
C ARG A 130 -11.03 -0.98 3.68
N TRP A 131 -12.03 -1.81 3.53
CA TRP A 131 -12.58 -2.12 2.21
C TRP A 131 -13.28 -0.88 1.62
N ASP A 132 -13.30 -0.76 0.29
CA ASP A 132 -13.72 0.50 -0.38
C ASP A 132 -15.10 1.01 0.04
N LYS A 133 -16.05 0.12 0.33
CA LYS A 133 -17.39 0.48 0.80
C LYS A 133 -17.38 1.28 2.11
N ASP A 134 -16.38 1.03 2.96
CA ASP A 134 -16.24 1.62 4.30
C ASP A 134 -15.13 2.68 4.36
N PHE A 135 -14.46 2.96 3.22
CA PHE A 135 -13.36 3.91 3.14
C PHE A 135 -13.81 5.30 2.74
N VAL A 136 -13.47 6.29 3.56
CA VAL A 136 -13.68 7.71 3.30
C VAL A 136 -12.32 8.38 3.15
N ILE A 137 -12.15 9.11 2.05
CA ILE A 137 -10.93 9.89 1.82
C ILE A 137 -11.02 11.17 2.64
N ASP A 138 -10.12 11.33 3.60
CA ASP A 138 -9.99 12.58 4.34
C ASP A 138 -9.50 13.70 3.41
N GLU A 139 -10.12 14.86 3.49
CA GLU A 139 -9.56 16.05 2.85
C GLU A 139 -8.30 16.46 3.59
N GLU A 140 -7.23 16.65 2.86
CA GLU A 140 -5.91 16.94 3.44
C GLU A 140 -5.98 18.18 4.33
N SER A 141 -5.75 18.00 5.63
CA SER A 141 -5.36 19.12 6.48
C SER A 141 -3.90 19.47 6.14
N ALA A 142 -3.68 20.68 5.69
CA ALA A 142 -2.38 21.18 5.19
C ALA A 142 -1.26 21.30 6.26
N ALA A 143 -1.39 20.68 7.41
CA ALA A 143 -0.46 20.87 8.52
C ALA A 143 0.03 19.53 9.08
N GLY A 144 1.26 19.16 8.75
CA GLY A 144 1.99 18.13 9.48
C GLY A 144 3.01 17.39 8.62
N GLN A 145 4.11 17.02 9.23
CA GLN A 145 5.05 16.07 8.63
C GLN A 145 4.32 14.73 8.51
N ALA A 146 4.31 14.14 7.32
CA ALA A 146 3.67 12.84 7.10
C ALA A 146 4.28 11.78 8.03
N THR A 147 3.47 11.01 8.72
CA THR A 147 3.89 9.91 9.61
C THR A 147 4.89 8.97 8.93
N CYS A 148 4.76 8.79 7.62
CA CYS A 148 5.64 7.97 6.81
C CYS A 148 7.07 8.53 6.63
N GLU A 149 7.36 9.76 7.02
CA GLU A 149 8.68 10.40 6.93
C GLU A 149 9.39 10.54 8.29
N GLY A 150 8.68 10.29 9.39
CA GLY A 150 9.19 10.43 10.75
C GLY A 150 9.92 9.18 11.27
N ARG A 151 10.82 9.40 12.24
CA ARG A 151 11.40 8.32 13.04
C ARG A 151 10.42 7.91 14.15
N GLY A 152 10.42 6.64 14.56
CA GLY A 152 9.62 6.15 15.68
C GLY A 152 8.26 5.58 15.29
N PHE A 153 7.80 5.75 14.05
CA PHE A 153 6.52 5.23 13.60
C PHE A 153 6.59 3.83 12.97
N LEU A 154 7.78 3.29 12.76
CA LEU A 154 7.95 1.97 12.12
C LEU A 154 7.13 0.85 12.80
N PRO A 155 7.03 0.75 14.14
CA PRO A 155 6.17 -0.27 14.76
C PRO A 155 4.69 -0.15 14.38
N LEU A 156 4.14 1.07 14.30
CA LEU A 156 2.75 1.27 13.84
C LEU A 156 2.60 0.92 12.36
N ILE A 157 3.54 1.38 11.53
CA ILE A 157 3.56 1.07 10.08
C ILE A 157 3.53 -0.44 9.86
N LEU A 158 4.37 -1.21 10.56
CA LEU A 158 4.40 -2.66 10.44
C LEU A 158 3.11 -3.32 10.91
N ARG A 159 2.49 -2.82 11.98
CA ARG A 159 1.19 -3.32 12.46
C ARG A 159 0.08 -3.09 11.43
N VAL A 160 0.01 -1.90 10.84
CA VAL A 160 -0.99 -1.59 9.80
C VAL A 160 -0.72 -2.42 8.54
N SER A 161 0.53 -2.57 8.13
CA SER A 161 0.89 -3.42 6.99
C SER A 161 0.56 -4.89 7.25
N SER A 162 0.76 -5.39 8.46
CA SER A 162 0.37 -6.75 8.85
C SER A 162 -1.16 -6.94 8.86
N ALA A 163 -1.91 -5.98 9.41
CA ALA A 163 -3.37 -6.00 9.38
C ALA A 163 -3.91 -5.95 7.94
N LEU A 164 -3.25 -5.18 7.06
CA LEU A 164 -3.59 -5.13 5.64
C LEU A 164 -3.41 -6.51 4.99
N VAL A 165 -2.26 -7.16 5.21
CA VAL A 165 -2.03 -8.49 4.63
C VAL A 165 -2.99 -9.53 5.22
N ALA A 166 -3.26 -9.50 6.52
CA ALA A 166 -4.30 -10.35 7.12
C ALA A 166 -5.68 -10.13 6.48
N SER A 167 -6.04 -8.86 6.15
CA SER A 167 -7.29 -8.57 5.41
C SER A 167 -7.29 -9.19 4.01
N LEU A 168 -6.14 -9.21 3.32
CA LEU A 168 -6.00 -9.92 2.03
C LEU A 168 -6.17 -11.43 2.22
N GLU A 169 -5.56 -12.03 3.23
CA GLU A 169 -5.65 -13.47 3.50
C GLU A 169 -7.11 -13.90 3.76
N PHE A 170 -7.87 -13.16 4.57
CA PHE A 170 -9.29 -13.42 4.78
C PHE A 170 -10.10 -13.34 3.49
N PHE A 171 -9.83 -12.33 2.66
CA PHE A 171 -10.52 -12.18 1.38
C PHE A 171 -10.15 -13.29 0.40
N LEU A 172 -8.88 -13.67 0.32
CA LEU A 172 -8.41 -14.72 -0.58
C LEU A 172 -8.91 -16.11 -0.19
N ALA A 173 -9.08 -16.37 1.11
CA ALA A 173 -9.59 -17.65 1.61
C ALA A 173 -11.12 -17.77 1.44
N ASP A 174 -11.86 -16.77 1.90
CA ASP A 174 -13.30 -16.89 2.09
C ASP A 174 -14.11 -15.72 1.51
N SER A 175 -13.49 -14.83 0.73
CA SER A 175 -14.08 -13.55 0.26
C SER A 175 -14.60 -12.67 1.42
N CYS A 176 -13.98 -12.80 2.60
CA CYS A 176 -14.36 -12.06 3.79
C CYS A 176 -13.64 -10.71 3.84
N GLU A 177 -14.40 -9.62 3.81
CA GLU A 177 -13.90 -8.25 3.90
C GLU A 177 -13.76 -7.82 5.37
N VAL A 178 -12.56 -7.94 5.93
CA VAL A 178 -12.28 -7.56 7.32
C VAL A 178 -11.64 -6.18 7.38
N ASN A 179 -12.26 -5.27 8.13
CA ASN A 179 -11.73 -3.94 8.42
C ASN A 179 -10.92 -3.95 9.72
N TRP A 180 -9.94 -3.06 9.85
CA TRP A 180 -9.09 -2.97 11.04
C TRP A 180 -8.93 -1.53 11.53
N ASN A 181 -8.99 -1.35 12.84
CA ASN A 181 -8.43 -0.20 13.54
C ASN A 181 -7.13 -0.62 14.22
N VAL A 182 -6.06 0.10 13.95
CA VAL A 182 -4.73 -0.24 14.46
C VAL A 182 -4.17 0.93 15.23
N SER A 183 -3.85 0.70 16.50
CA SER A 183 -3.13 1.66 17.33
C SER A 183 -1.69 1.19 17.59
N PRO A 184 -0.81 2.01 18.17
CA PRO A 184 0.52 1.58 18.56
C PRO A 184 0.52 0.40 19.56
N ARG A 185 -0.59 0.15 20.27
CA ARG A 185 -0.71 -0.89 21.29
C ARG A 185 -1.64 -2.03 20.88
N ASN A 186 -2.70 -1.77 20.12
CA ASN A 186 -3.74 -2.73 19.78
C ASN A 186 -4.04 -2.73 18.27
N ALA A 187 -4.60 -3.86 17.80
CA ALA A 187 -5.23 -3.97 16.48
C ALA A 187 -6.57 -4.70 16.67
N ASP A 188 -7.66 -4.02 16.33
CA ASP A 188 -9.01 -4.55 16.46
C ASP A 188 -9.64 -4.69 15.08
N SER A 189 -10.21 -5.86 14.78
CA SER A 189 -10.97 -6.17 13.57
C SER A 189 -12.48 -6.00 13.78
N PHE A 190 -13.21 -5.64 12.74
CA PHE A 190 -14.66 -5.58 12.72
C PHE A 190 -15.23 -5.71 11.30
#